data_03d0bafe0676e72a3db530ecc8460d76
#
_entry.id   03d0bafe0676e72a3db530ecc8460d76
#
_cell.length_a   1.000
_cell.length_b   1.000
_cell.length_c   1.000
_cell.angle_alpha   90.00
_cell.angle_beta   90.00
_cell.angle_gamma   90.00
#
_symmetry.space_group_name_H-M   'P 1'
#
loop_
_entity.id
_entity.type
_entity.pdbx_description
1 polymer ?
#
loop_
_entity_poly.entity_id
_entity_poly.type
_entity_poly.pdbx_seq_one_letter_code
_entity_poly.pdbx_strand_id
1 'polypeptide(L)'
;GQVVFMAGGAGSGKGFAKDNFIDAAGFKVRDVDEMKKAVGRLDQLNKFSIDKWYKKYGKKLSTKPPKKNPKGMSPKEHIEEFVLGKGLSISDISKDLKNPTNVASLHYIVDAMGLKDKWLIAMLSGKENKETLPNLLFDITAKKVSSITDVIEPLISTGYDSKSIHLIWVLTNYQIAVDRNKKRDRVVPDDILLDTHEG
;
A
#
# COMPACT_ATOMS: atom_id res chain seq x y z
N GLY A 1 -10.22 20.63 5.00
CA GLY A 1 -9.08 19.77 4.65
C GLY A 1 -8.94 19.62 3.15
N GLN A 2 -7.70 19.46 2.70
CA GLN A 2 -7.37 19.15 1.30
C GLN A 2 -7.12 17.66 1.14
N VAL A 3 -7.49 17.09 0.00
CA VAL A 3 -7.21 15.68 -0.35
C VAL A 3 -6.39 15.63 -1.63
N VAL A 4 -5.28 14.93 -1.59
CA VAL A 4 -4.41 14.72 -2.75
C VAL A 4 -4.27 13.22 -3.03
N PHE A 5 -4.68 12.80 -4.21
CA PHE A 5 -4.33 11.49 -4.77
C PHE A 5 -3.08 11.68 -5.62
N MET A 6 -1.96 11.12 -5.17
CA MET A 6 -0.73 11.10 -5.95
C MET A 6 -0.64 9.75 -6.67
N ALA A 7 -0.87 9.79 -7.97
CA ALA A 7 -0.92 8.63 -8.84
C ALA A 7 0.36 8.48 -9.66
N GLY A 8 0.72 7.26 -9.99
CA GLY A 8 1.85 6.95 -10.87
C GLY A 8 2.40 5.56 -10.62
N GLY A 9 2.95 4.93 -11.65
CA GLY A 9 3.55 3.61 -11.61
C GLY A 9 4.72 3.50 -10.63
N ALA A 10 5.14 2.28 -10.35
CA ALA A 10 6.35 2.04 -9.56
C ALA A 10 7.56 2.67 -10.26
N GLY A 11 8.43 3.35 -9.54
CA GLY A 11 9.59 4.04 -10.12
C GLY A 11 9.28 5.36 -10.85
N SER A 12 8.01 5.81 -10.92
CA SER A 12 7.64 7.05 -11.63
C SER A 12 8.22 8.34 -11.02
N GLY A 13 8.60 8.32 -9.77
CA GLY A 13 9.14 9.50 -9.09
C GLY A 13 8.13 10.18 -8.15
N LYS A 14 7.08 9.49 -7.72
CA LYS A 14 6.11 10.03 -6.74
C LYS A 14 6.77 10.55 -5.46
N GLY A 15 7.76 9.82 -4.92
CA GLY A 15 8.50 10.28 -3.75
C GLY A 15 9.16 11.63 -3.99
N PHE A 16 9.86 11.79 -5.12
CA PHE A 16 10.45 13.06 -5.49
C PHE A 16 9.40 14.16 -5.65
N ALA A 17 8.27 13.87 -6.30
CA ALA A 17 7.19 14.84 -6.48
C ALA A 17 6.59 15.26 -5.13
N LYS A 18 6.40 14.29 -4.21
CA LYS A 18 5.93 14.55 -2.85
C LYS A 18 6.88 15.49 -2.09
N ASP A 19 8.17 15.21 -2.15
CA ASP A 19 9.16 15.91 -1.35
C ASP A 19 9.49 17.33 -1.89
N ASN A 20 9.22 17.59 -3.18
CA ASN A 20 9.58 18.86 -3.84
C ASN A 20 8.40 19.74 -4.23
N PHE A 21 7.20 19.18 -4.39
CA PHE A 21 6.03 19.92 -4.91
C PHE A 21 4.83 19.94 -3.96
N ILE A 22 4.87 19.14 -2.89
CA ILE A 22 3.80 19.08 -1.90
C ILE A 22 4.42 19.36 -0.53
N ASP A 23 3.84 20.31 0.21
CA ASP A 23 4.15 20.44 1.64
C ASP A 23 3.50 19.29 2.41
N ALA A 24 4.12 18.10 2.30
CA ALA A 24 3.61 16.88 2.88
C ALA A 24 3.57 16.90 4.42
N ALA A 25 4.28 17.83 5.07
CA ALA A 25 4.27 17.96 6.53
C ALA A 25 2.88 18.28 7.08
N GLY A 26 2.06 18.99 6.29
CA GLY A 26 0.66 19.30 6.63
C GLY A 26 -0.34 18.17 6.31
N PHE A 27 0.11 17.05 5.75
CA PHE A 27 -0.76 15.97 5.30
C PHE A 27 -0.62 14.70 6.13
N LYS A 28 -1.72 13.99 6.33
CA LYS A 28 -1.72 12.59 6.80
C LYS A 28 -1.57 11.69 5.59
N VAL A 29 -0.44 11.00 5.47
CA VAL A 29 -0.10 10.21 4.29
C VAL A 29 -0.57 8.76 4.43
N ARG A 30 -1.34 8.27 3.43
CA ARG A 30 -1.66 6.85 3.28
C ARG A 30 -0.67 6.22 2.30
N ASP A 31 0.35 5.58 2.84
CA ASP A 31 1.38 4.85 2.11
C ASP A 31 1.39 3.38 2.55
N VAL A 32 1.13 2.47 1.60
CA VAL A 32 1.09 1.02 1.88
C VAL A 32 2.48 0.48 2.21
N ASP A 33 3.54 1.09 1.71
CA ASP A 33 4.90 0.66 2.00
C ASP A 33 5.29 1.01 3.44
N GLU A 34 4.85 2.17 3.94
CA GLU A 34 5.02 2.51 5.36
C GLU A 34 4.18 1.59 6.27
N MET A 35 3.00 1.17 5.85
CA MET A 35 2.21 0.17 6.57
C MET A 35 2.94 -1.17 6.69
N LYS A 36 3.61 -1.63 5.63
CA LYS A 36 4.43 -2.85 5.63
C LYS A 36 5.60 -2.74 6.61
N LYS A 37 6.31 -1.62 6.60
CA LYS A 37 7.40 -1.34 7.55
C LYS A 37 6.89 -1.32 8.99
N ALA A 38 5.74 -0.70 9.23
CA ALA A 38 5.14 -0.64 10.57
C ALA A 38 4.79 -2.02 11.12
N VAL A 39 4.23 -2.91 10.30
CA VAL A 39 3.93 -4.30 10.71
C VAL A 39 5.22 -5.06 11.07
N GLY A 40 6.29 -4.91 10.26
CA GLY A 40 7.60 -5.48 10.58
C GLY A 40 8.17 -4.98 11.92
N ARG A 41 8.04 -3.68 12.22
CA ARG A 41 8.47 -3.11 13.51
C ARG A 41 7.67 -3.66 14.71
N LEU A 42 6.36 -3.88 14.55
CA LEU A 42 5.53 -4.48 15.60
C LEU A 42 5.98 -5.90 15.96
N ASP A 43 6.41 -6.67 14.98
CA ASP A 43 6.97 -8.01 15.20
C ASP A 43 8.33 -7.94 15.92
N GLN A 44 9.23 -7.04 15.49
CA GLN A 44 10.51 -6.80 16.17
C GLN A 44 10.35 -6.45 17.66
N LEU A 45 9.28 -5.76 18.01
CA LEU A 45 8.94 -5.40 19.39
C LEU A 45 8.18 -6.51 20.13
N ASN A 46 8.08 -7.72 19.58
CA ASN A 46 7.31 -8.85 20.10
C ASN A 46 5.82 -8.53 20.41
N LYS A 47 5.31 -7.47 19.81
CA LYS A 47 3.90 -7.07 19.99
C LYS A 47 2.94 -7.84 19.08
N PHE A 48 3.46 -8.37 17.96
CA PHE A 48 2.64 -9.02 16.96
C PHE A 48 3.43 -10.04 16.14
N SER A 49 3.40 -11.32 16.55
CA SER A 49 4.06 -12.41 15.84
C SER A 49 3.25 -12.94 14.65
N ILE A 50 3.91 -13.63 13.74
CA ILE A 50 3.26 -14.24 12.57
C ILE A 50 2.16 -15.23 12.97
N ASP A 51 2.36 -16.03 14.04
CA ASP A 51 1.37 -17.00 14.50
C ASP A 51 0.11 -16.30 15.03
N LYS A 52 0.28 -15.23 15.83
CA LYS A 52 -0.84 -14.40 16.30
C LYS A 52 -1.55 -13.75 15.13
N TRP A 53 -0.80 -13.26 14.15
CA TRP A 53 -1.35 -12.70 12.94
C TRP A 53 -2.17 -13.73 12.16
N TYR A 54 -1.59 -14.93 11.91
CA TYR A 54 -2.25 -15.96 11.12
C TYR A 54 -3.52 -16.48 11.80
N LYS A 55 -3.49 -16.69 13.11
CA LYS A 55 -4.68 -17.04 13.90
C LYS A 55 -5.81 -16.03 13.75
N LYS A 56 -5.48 -14.74 13.68
CA LYS A 56 -6.46 -13.65 13.62
C LYS A 56 -6.93 -13.35 12.20
N TYR A 57 -6.01 -13.33 11.23
CA TYR A 57 -6.28 -12.84 9.88
C TYR A 57 -6.16 -13.88 8.78
N GLY A 58 -5.62 -15.06 9.04
CA GLY A 58 -5.43 -16.11 8.04
C GLY A 58 -6.71 -16.52 7.30
N LYS A 59 -7.86 -16.44 7.97
CA LYS A 59 -9.18 -16.69 7.36
C LYS A 59 -9.57 -15.68 6.27
N LYS A 60 -8.94 -14.51 6.25
CA LYS A 60 -9.21 -13.46 5.27
C LYS A 60 -8.34 -13.58 4.02
N LEU A 61 -7.34 -14.45 4.05
CA LEU A 61 -6.52 -14.73 2.88
C LEU A 61 -7.35 -15.43 1.81
N SER A 62 -7.23 -14.95 0.57
CA SER A 62 -7.86 -15.60 -0.58
C SER A 62 -7.30 -17.01 -0.76
N THR A 63 -8.18 -17.97 -1.00
CA THR A 63 -7.86 -19.36 -1.40
C THR A 63 -7.81 -19.53 -2.91
N LYS A 64 -8.08 -18.45 -3.67
CA LYS A 64 -8.00 -18.46 -5.13
C LYS A 64 -6.72 -17.76 -5.56
N PRO A 65 -6.02 -18.27 -6.58
CA PRO A 65 -4.91 -17.59 -7.20
C PRO A 65 -5.28 -16.17 -7.66
N PRO A 66 -4.32 -15.24 -7.74
CA PRO A 66 -4.54 -13.93 -8.33
C PRO A 66 -4.99 -14.06 -9.78
N LYS A 67 -5.94 -13.21 -10.21
CA LYS A 67 -6.45 -13.23 -11.61
C LYS A 67 -5.35 -13.13 -12.67
N LYS A 68 -4.25 -12.46 -12.35
CA LYS A 68 -3.09 -12.28 -13.24
C LYS A 68 -2.21 -13.52 -13.35
N ASN A 69 -2.25 -14.39 -12.36
CA ASN A 69 -1.56 -15.68 -12.37
C ASN A 69 -2.52 -16.79 -11.91
N PRO A 70 -3.47 -17.18 -12.77
CA PRO A 70 -4.50 -18.17 -12.39
C PRO A 70 -3.96 -19.57 -12.11
N LYS A 71 -2.73 -19.85 -12.54
CA LYS A 71 -2.01 -21.11 -12.28
C LYS A 71 -1.02 -20.98 -11.11
N GLY A 72 -0.93 -19.81 -10.51
CA GLY A 72 -0.04 -19.57 -9.38
C GLY A 72 -0.70 -19.93 -8.04
N MET A 73 0.08 -19.78 -6.98
CA MET A 73 -0.42 -19.98 -5.62
C MET A 73 -1.43 -18.92 -5.22
N SER A 74 -2.42 -19.32 -4.43
CA SER A 74 -3.28 -18.39 -3.74
C SER A 74 -2.50 -17.64 -2.63
N PRO A 75 -2.96 -16.47 -2.21
CA PRO A 75 -2.38 -15.76 -1.06
C PRO A 75 -2.25 -16.63 0.19
N LYS A 76 -3.21 -17.50 0.44
CA LYS A 76 -3.18 -18.41 1.60
C LYS A 76 -2.08 -19.43 1.48
N GLU A 77 -2.00 -20.18 0.36
CA GLU A 77 -0.95 -21.15 0.09
C GLU A 77 0.43 -20.50 0.13
N HIS A 78 0.57 -19.30 -0.42
CA HIS A 78 1.82 -18.54 -0.39
C HIS A 78 2.30 -18.27 1.05
N ILE A 79 1.41 -17.81 1.93
CA ILE A 79 1.77 -17.56 3.34
C ILE A 79 2.07 -18.86 4.07
N GLU A 80 1.30 -19.91 3.85
CA GLU A 80 1.51 -21.22 4.49
C GLU A 80 2.84 -21.84 4.08
N GLU A 81 3.21 -21.75 2.78
CA GLU A 81 4.46 -22.36 2.28
C GLU A 81 5.70 -21.49 2.56
N PHE A 82 5.65 -20.22 2.18
CA PHE A 82 6.85 -19.37 2.18
C PHE A 82 7.10 -18.62 3.49
N VAL A 83 6.15 -18.58 4.38
CA VAL A 83 6.29 -17.89 5.67
C VAL A 83 6.24 -18.92 6.81
N LEU A 84 5.08 -19.54 7.02
CA LEU A 84 4.88 -20.48 8.12
C LEU A 84 5.73 -21.74 7.94
N GLY A 85 5.72 -22.34 6.75
CA GLY A 85 6.49 -23.55 6.44
C GLY A 85 8.01 -23.38 6.55
N LYS A 86 8.49 -22.13 6.41
CA LYS A 86 9.91 -21.78 6.60
C LYS A 86 10.22 -21.23 8.00
N GLY A 87 9.25 -21.12 8.87
CA GLY A 87 9.42 -20.58 10.21
C GLY A 87 9.85 -19.10 10.24
N LEU A 88 9.51 -18.33 9.20
CA LEU A 88 9.90 -16.92 9.10
C LEU A 88 8.98 -16.04 9.93
N SER A 89 9.55 -15.08 10.63
CA SER A 89 8.81 -13.99 11.27
C SER A 89 8.45 -12.88 10.26
N ILE A 90 7.53 -12.00 10.62
CA ILE A 90 7.21 -10.81 9.79
C ILE A 90 8.45 -9.90 9.70
N SER A 91 9.23 -9.83 10.78
CA SER A 91 10.49 -9.09 10.82
C SER A 91 11.50 -9.63 9.82
N ASP A 92 11.64 -10.97 9.71
CA ASP A 92 12.58 -11.59 8.77
C ASP A 92 12.20 -11.27 7.32
N ILE A 93 10.91 -11.37 6.98
CA ILE A 93 10.40 -10.99 5.66
C ILE A 93 10.68 -9.51 5.36
N SER A 94 10.58 -8.65 6.37
CA SER A 94 10.74 -7.19 6.21
C SER A 94 12.20 -6.76 5.99
N LYS A 95 13.18 -7.59 6.33
CA LYS A 95 14.60 -7.27 6.19
C LYS A 95 15.12 -7.40 4.76
N ASP A 96 14.48 -8.25 3.95
CA ASP A 96 14.88 -8.48 2.55
C ASP A 96 13.72 -8.18 1.59
N LEU A 97 13.55 -6.91 1.28
CA LEU A 97 12.54 -6.41 0.34
C LEU A 97 13.01 -6.42 -1.13
N LYS A 98 14.21 -6.95 -1.41
CA LYS A 98 14.65 -7.28 -2.77
C LYS A 98 14.11 -8.64 -3.22
N ASN A 99 13.74 -9.50 -2.29
CA ASN A 99 13.13 -10.79 -2.57
C ASN A 99 11.64 -10.63 -2.93
N PRO A 100 11.22 -10.96 -4.15
CA PRO A 100 9.82 -10.82 -4.58
C PRO A 100 8.84 -11.60 -3.72
N THR A 101 9.24 -12.78 -3.23
CA THR A 101 8.43 -13.63 -2.35
C THR A 101 8.12 -12.92 -1.04
N ASN A 102 9.12 -12.26 -0.44
CA ASN A 102 8.95 -11.49 0.78
C ASN A 102 8.03 -10.27 0.58
N VAL A 103 8.20 -9.57 -0.54
CA VAL A 103 7.34 -8.43 -0.91
C VAL A 103 5.88 -8.87 -1.07
N ALA A 104 5.65 -10.01 -1.74
CA ALA A 104 4.32 -10.58 -1.89
C ALA A 104 3.71 -11.00 -0.54
N SER A 105 4.50 -11.66 0.31
CA SER A 105 4.08 -12.06 1.66
C SER A 105 3.62 -10.86 2.49
N LEU A 106 4.41 -9.78 2.53
CA LEU A 106 4.03 -8.56 3.24
C LEU A 106 2.80 -7.89 2.64
N HIS A 107 2.64 -7.94 1.32
CA HIS A 107 1.44 -7.43 0.68
C HIS A 107 0.19 -8.18 1.16
N TYR A 108 0.22 -9.51 1.15
CA TYR A 108 -0.89 -10.33 1.64
C TYR A 108 -1.18 -10.13 3.12
N ILE A 109 -0.13 -9.98 3.95
CA ILE A 109 -0.25 -9.70 5.38
C ILE A 109 -0.99 -8.38 5.62
N VAL A 110 -0.56 -7.30 4.99
CA VAL A 110 -1.15 -5.96 5.15
C VAL A 110 -2.59 -5.92 4.62
N ASP A 111 -2.84 -6.57 3.48
CA ASP A 111 -4.15 -6.61 2.84
C ASP A 111 -5.16 -7.38 3.70
N ALA A 112 -4.79 -8.57 4.21
CA ALA A 112 -5.64 -9.35 5.12
C ALA A 112 -5.97 -8.60 6.43
N MET A 113 -5.11 -7.70 6.87
CA MET A 113 -5.36 -6.83 8.03
C MET A 113 -6.36 -5.70 7.73
N GLY A 114 -6.61 -5.39 6.46
CA GLY A 114 -7.45 -4.26 6.04
C GLY A 114 -6.89 -2.91 6.50
N LEU A 115 -5.57 -2.74 6.49
CA LEU A 115 -4.93 -1.54 7.06
C LEU A 115 -5.29 -0.27 6.30
N LYS A 116 -5.54 -0.35 5.00
CA LYS A 116 -5.95 0.82 4.19
C LYS A 116 -7.29 1.40 4.66
N ASP A 117 -8.27 0.51 4.88
CA ASP A 117 -9.61 0.91 5.32
C ASP A 117 -9.59 1.39 6.77
N LYS A 118 -8.86 0.68 7.63
CA LYS A 118 -8.67 1.10 9.02
C LYS A 118 -8.00 2.45 9.15
N TRP A 119 -7.02 2.73 8.30
CA TRP A 119 -6.37 4.04 8.26
C TRP A 119 -7.37 5.12 7.89
N LEU A 120 -8.17 4.92 6.84
CA LEU A 120 -9.18 5.87 6.40
C LEU A 120 -10.22 6.11 7.50
N ILE A 121 -10.78 5.05 8.09
CA ILE A 121 -11.71 5.16 9.20
C ILE A 121 -11.09 5.94 10.36
N ALA A 122 -9.85 5.64 10.74
CA ALA A 122 -9.17 6.36 11.83
C ALA A 122 -8.96 7.84 11.52
N MET A 123 -8.71 8.20 10.26
CA MET A 123 -8.56 9.61 9.86
C MET A 123 -9.88 10.37 9.83
N LEU A 124 -10.99 9.69 9.55
CA LEU A 124 -12.32 10.30 9.42
C LEU A 124 -13.16 10.22 10.71
N SER A 125 -12.87 9.27 11.59
CA SER A 125 -13.65 9.08 12.84
C SER A 125 -13.53 10.28 13.78
N GLY A 126 -14.66 10.69 14.37
CA GLY A 126 -14.73 11.81 15.32
C GLY A 126 -14.53 13.18 14.67
N LYS A 127 -14.63 13.29 13.36
CA LYS A 127 -14.51 14.55 12.62
C LYS A 127 -15.91 15.04 12.22
N GLU A 128 -16.64 15.58 13.19
CA GLU A 128 -17.99 16.13 12.94
C GLU A 128 -17.95 17.57 12.39
N ASN A 129 -16.82 18.27 12.58
CA ASN A 129 -16.67 19.65 12.11
C ASN A 129 -15.78 19.68 10.85
N LYS A 130 -16.33 20.22 9.75
CA LYS A 130 -15.63 20.39 8.47
C LYS A 130 -14.35 21.21 8.57
N GLU A 131 -14.27 22.15 9.51
CA GLU A 131 -13.09 22.99 9.73
C GLU A 131 -11.89 22.22 10.32
N THR A 132 -12.15 21.07 10.95
CA THR A 132 -11.11 20.25 11.58
C THR A 132 -10.71 19.02 10.75
N LEU A 133 -11.22 18.89 9.51
CA LEU A 133 -10.83 17.80 8.64
C LEU A 133 -9.33 17.86 8.30
N PRO A 134 -8.59 16.78 8.46
CA PRO A 134 -7.16 16.76 8.16
C PRO A 134 -6.91 16.85 6.65
N ASN A 135 -5.74 17.35 6.26
CA ASN A 135 -5.27 17.17 4.90
C ASN A 135 -4.82 15.72 4.71
N LEU A 136 -5.25 15.06 3.64
CA LEU A 136 -4.98 13.66 3.35
C LEU A 136 -4.22 13.52 2.03
N LEU A 137 -3.16 12.73 2.04
CA LEU A 137 -2.41 12.36 0.84
C LEU A 137 -2.45 10.84 0.66
N PHE A 138 -2.94 10.40 -0.50
CA PHE A 138 -3.01 9.00 -0.89
C PHE A 138 -1.92 8.72 -1.93
N ASP A 139 -0.86 8.01 -1.54
CA ASP A 139 0.15 7.50 -2.49
C ASP A 139 -0.38 6.20 -3.10
N ILE A 140 -0.72 6.25 -4.39
CA ILE A 140 -1.36 5.16 -5.12
C ILE A 140 -0.70 4.94 -6.48
N THR A 141 -0.85 3.76 -7.06
CA THR A 141 -0.46 3.52 -8.45
C THR A 141 -1.52 4.02 -9.43
N ALA A 142 -2.78 4.15 -8.98
CA ALA A 142 -3.97 4.49 -9.78
C ALA A 142 -4.19 3.58 -11.00
N LYS A 143 -3.66 2.36 -10.97
CA LYS A 143 -3.88 1.36 -12.00
C LYS A 143 -5.36 1.07 -12.29
N LYS A 144 -6.21 1.21 -11.27
CA LYS A 144 -7.67 1.07 -11.37
C LYS A 144 -8.31 2.36 -10.89
N VAL A 145 -9.26 2.87 -11.66
CA VAL A 145 -10.08 4.04 -11.29
C VAL A 145 -10.74 3.83 -9.93
N SER A 146 -11.18 2.61 -9.61
CA SER A 146 -11.77 2.26 -8.32
C SER A 146 -10.85 2.55 -7.12
N SER A 147 -9.54 2.56 -7.29
CA SER A 147 -8.62 2.94 -6.20
C SER A 147 -8.78 4.40 -5.74
N ILE A 148 -9.41 5.22 -6.56
CA ILE A 148 -9.76 6.62 -6.29
C ILE A 148 -11.26 6.72 -5.96
N THR A 149 -12.14 6.20 -6.82
CA THR A 149 -13.59 6.36 -6.70
C THR A 149 -14.15 5.74 -5.42
N ASP A 150 -13.64 4.58 -4.99
CA ASP A 150 -14.07 3.93 -3.76
C ASP A 150 -13.71 4.72 -2.48
N VAL A 151 -12.81 5.69 -2.61
CA VAL A 151 -12.36 6.55 -1.49
C VAL A 151 -13.06 7.92 -1.51
N ILE A 152 -13.41 8.43 -2.68
CA ILE A 152 -14.03 9.77 -2.84
C ILE A 152 -15.38 9.84 -2.13
N GLU A 153 -16.25 8.85 -2.29
CA GLU A 153 -17.58 8.86 -1.69
C GLU A 153 -17.54 8.95 -0.15
N PRO A 154 -16.77 8.10 0.57
CA PRO A 154 -16.56 8.27 2.01
C PRO A 154 -16.01 9.64 2.42
N LEU A 155 -15.12 10.23 1.63
CA LEU A 155 -14.54 11.54 1.91
C LEU A 155 -15.60 12.65 1.82
N ILE A 156 -16.37 12.68 0.74
CA ILE A 156 -17.45 13.66 0.55
C ILE A 156 -18.52 13.50 1.62
N SER A 157 -18.91 12.26 1.94
CA SER A 157 -19.88 11.96 2.99
C SER A 157 -19.43 12.44 4.38
N THR A 158 -18.12 12.52 4.62
CA THR A 158 -17.53 13.03 5.87
C THR A 158 -17.48 14.57 5.88
N GLY A 159 -17.60 15.22 4.70
CA GLY A 159 -17.68 16.68 4.59
C GLY A 159 -16.53 17.36 3.84
N TYR A 160 -15.65 16.58 3.16
CA TYR A 160 -14.71 17.20 2.22
C TYR A 160 -15.45 17.80 1.02
N ASP A 161 -15.03 19.00 0.63
CA ASP A 161 -15.54 19.62 -0.60
C ASP A 161 -14.87 18.93 -1.82
N SER A 162 -15.67 18.64 -2.84
CA SER A 162 -15.16 18.06 -4.10
C SER A 162 -14.08 18.94 -4.76
N LYS A 163 -14.16 20.27 -4.58
CA LYS A 163 -13.15 21.22 -5.05
C LYS A 163 -11.82 21.13 -4.30
N SER A 164 -11.82 20.50 -3.13
CA SER A 164 -10.62 20.26 -2.31
C SER A 164 -10.00 18.89 -2.54
N ILE A 165 -10.48 18.15 -3.55
CA ILE A 165 -9.95 16.83 -3.93
C ILE A 165 -9.15 16.99 -5.23
N HIS A 166 -7.87 16.68 -5.16
CA HIS A 166 -6.91 16.86 -6.24
C HIS A 166 -6.30 15.53 -6.67
N LEU A 167 -6.07 15.38 -7.97
CA LEU A 167 -5.31 14.27 -8.54
C LEU A 167 -4.01 14.80 -9.15
N ILE A 168 -2.89 14.32 -8.66
CA ILE A 168 -1.55 14.59 -9.23
C ILE A 168 -1.06 13.29 -9.86
N TRP A 169 -0.90 13.28 -11.17
CA TRP A 169 -0.42 12.11 -11.90
C TRP A 169 1.06 12.31 -12.28
N VAL A 170 1.92 11.49 -11.68
CA VAL A 170 3.35 11.51 -11.95
C VAL A 170 3.66 10.51 -13.07
N LEU A 171 3.86 11.04 -14.26
CA LEU A 171 4.21 10.25 -15.44
C LEU A 171 5.72 10.19 -15.61
N THR A 172 6.23 9.06 -16.06
CA THR A 172 7.63 8.87 -16.43
C THR A 172 7.75 7.85 -17.54
N ASN A 173 8.84 7.96 -18.31
CA ASN A 173 9.17 6.93 -19.29
C ASN A 173 9.44 5.59 -18.59
N TYR A 174 8.92 4.50 -19.16
CA TYR A 174 9.03 3.16 -18.57
C TYR A 174 10.48 2.74 -18.35
N GLN A 175 11.40 3.01 -19.31
CA GLN A 175 12.81 2.66 -19.16
C GLN A 175 13.44 3.37 -17.95
N ILE A 176 13.11 4.64 -17.75
CA ILE A 176 13.56 5.40 -16.57
C ILE A 176 13.01 4.80 -15.29
N ALA A 177 11.75 4.34 -15.31
CA ALA A 177 11.14 3.67 -14.16
C ALA A 177 11.84 2.35 -13.83
N VAL A 178 12.21 1.56 -14.85
CA VAL A 178 13.00 0.31 -14.70
C VAL A 178 14.35 0.61 -14.05
N ASP A 179 15.09 1.59 -14.55
CA ASP A 179 16.40 1.94 -14.03
C ASP A 179 16.35 2.46 -12.58
N ARG A 180 15.34 3.26 -12.27
CA ARG A 180 15.09 3.72 -10.90
C ARG A 180 14.70 2.57 -9.98
N ASN A 181 13.87 1.63 -10.46
CA ASN A 181 13.43 0.48 -9.68
C ASN A 181 14.61 -0.40 -9.25
N LYS A 182 15.57 -0.65 -10.15
CA LYS A 182 16.79 -1.45 -9.85
C LYS A 182 17.67 -0.84 -8.76
N LYS A 183 17.64 0.49 -8.59
CA LYS A 183 18.46 1.23 -7.61
C LYS A 183 17.79 1.36 -6.24
N ARG A 184 16.54 0.89 -6.07
CA ARG A 184 15.80 1.01 -4.81
C ARG A 184 16.20 -0.09 -3.83
N ASP A 185 16.09 0.21 -2.54
CA ASP A 185 16.22 -0.80 -1.47
C ASP A 185 15.16 -1.91 -1.56
N ARG A 186 14.01 -1.57 -2.14
CA ARG A 186 12.94 -2.51 -2.47
C ARG A 186 12.72 -2.50 -3.98
N VAL A 187 13.01 -3.62 -4.61
CA VAL A 187 12.80 -3.82 -6.05
C VAL A 187 11.40 -4.40 -6.29
N VAL A 188 10.64 -3.77 -7.17
CA VAL A 188 9.36 -4.30 -7.65
C VAL A 188 9.66 -5.26 -8.80
N PRO A 189 9.10 -6.49 -8.82
CA PRO A 189 9.24 -7.41 -9.95
C PRO A 189 8.84 -6.77 -11.29
N ASP A 190 9.55 -7.12 -12.36
CA ASP A 190 9.40 -6.44 -13.67
C ASP A 190 7.99 -6.56 -14.25
N ASP A 191 7.34 -7.71 -14.06
CA ASP A 191 5.95 -7.92 -14.47
C ASP A 191 4.96 -7.00 -13.73
N ILE A 192 5.18 -6.79 -12.43
CA ILE A 192 4.39 -5.86 -11.63
C ILE A 192 4.73 -4.41 -12.00
N LEU A 193 6.01 -4.12 -12.27
CA LEU A 193 6.43 -2.79 -12.69
C LEU A 193 5.74 -2.39 -14.00
N LEU A 194 5.80 -3.25 -15.02
CA LEU A 194 5.13 -3.05 -16.30
C LEU A 194 3.63 -2.81 -16.10
N ASP A 195 2.98 -3.70 -15.37
CA ASP A 195 1.57 -3.67 -15.07
C ASP A 195 1.10 -2.36 -14.38
N THR A 196 1.95 -1.72 -13.59
CA THR A 196 1.63 -0.42 -12.97
C THR A 196 1.80 0.77 -13.92
N HIS A 197 2.41 0.57 -15.10
CA HIS A 197 2.61 1.59 -16.14
C HIS A 197 1.67 1.44 -17.34
N GLU A 198 1.04 0.27 -17.52
CA GLU A 198 0.10 -0.01 -18.60
C GLU A 198 -1.38 0.28 -18.24
N GLY A 199 -1.67 0.48 -16.95
CA GLY A 199 -3.02 0.65 -16.40
C GLY A 199 -3.61 2.04 -16.51
#